data_7f1d207d4c698bf6a8fd054ae4e5f1ba
#
_entry.id   7f1d207d4c698bf6a8fd054ae4e5f1ba
#
_cell.length_a   1.000
_cell.length_b   1.000
_cell.length_c   1.000
_cell.angle_alpha   90.00
_cell.angle_beta   90.00
_cell.angle_gamma   90.00
#
_symmetry.space_group_name_H-M   'P 1'
#
loop_
_entity.id
_entity.type
_entity.pdbx_description
1 polymer ?
#
loop_
_entity_poly.entity_id
_entity_poly.type
_entity_poly.pdbx_seq_one_letter_code
_entity_poly.pdbx_strand_id
1 'polypeptide(L)'
;MDKIKEWCFSQEPTIYNDHNLFQDLLVNFLRENNWDAYKEYELENYYKLSTQTEKIKDQVGFIDIVAFGHNKKIVIEYDNTTILKFASICKLLYSNANFLIGIVHGKRGKLFLGFENSVKIKKTAKEMGATDKVILIIVMENKIAEWVHV
;
A
#
# COMPACT_ATOMS: atom_id res chain seq x y z
N MET A 1 -3.18 -13.33 -1.63
CA MET A 1 -2.08 -12.48 -1.13
C MET A 1 -0.70 -13.05 -1.46
N ASP A 2 -0.49 -14.34 -1.31
CA ASP A 2 0.82 -14.95 -1.60
C ASP A 2 1.29 -14.74 -3.03
N LYS A 3 0.39 -14.82 -4.01
CA LYS A 3 0.72 -14.57 -5.42
C LYS A 3 1.20 -13.13 -5.66
N ILE A 4 0.58 -12.15 -5.02
CA ILE A 4 0.99 -10.73 -5.12
C ILE A 4 2.37 -10.55 -4.50
N LYS A 5 2.59 -11.11 -3.32
CA LYS A 5 3.88 -11.07 -2.64
C LYS A 5 4.99 -11.69 -3.50
N GLU A 6 4.76 -12.89 -4.01
CA GLU A 6 5.73 -13.60 -4.86
C GLU A 6 6.01 -12.83 -6.14
N TRP A 7 4.97 -12.27 -6.76
CA TRP A 7 5.13 -11.44 -7.95
C TRP A 7 6.00 -10.21 -7.65
N CYS A 8 5.74 -9.49 -6.55
CA CYS A 8 6.55 -8.34 -6.15
C CYS A 8 8.02 -8.72 -5.95
N PHE A 9 8.27 -9.84 -5.29
CA PHE A 9 9.65 -10.31 -5.02
C PHE A 9 10.39 -10.76 -6.28
N SER A 10 9.68 -11.09 -7.35
CA SER A 10 10.27 -11.47 -8.64
C SER A 10 10.65 -10.28 -9.51
N GLN A 11 10.23 -9.07 -9.15
CA GLN A 11 10.52 -7.88 -9.96
C GLN A 11 11.95 -7.40 -9.77
N GLU A 12 12.55 -6.90 -10.85
CA GLU A 12 13.89 -6.33 -10.84
C GLU A 12 13.85 -4.83 -10.50
N PRO A 13 14.97 -4.25 -9.99
CA PRO A 13 15.05 -2.84 -9.64
C PRO A 13 14.68 -1.89 -10.78
N THR A 14 14.97 -2.24 -12.03
CA THR A 14 14.62 -1.45 -13.21
C THR A 14 13.10 -1.29 -13.36
N ILE A 15 12.33 -2.25 -12.85
CA ILE A 15 10.86 -2.23 -12.88
C ILE A 15 10.32 -1.41 -11.73
N TYR A 16 10.69 -1.73 -10.49
CA TYR A 16 10.08 -1.07 -9.33
C TYR A 16 10.70 0.31 -9.03
N ASN A 17 11.81 0.70 -9.68
CA ASN A 17 12.32 2.08 -9.63
C ASN A 17 11.48 3.03 -10.49
N ASP A 18 10.74 2.52 -11.47
CA ASP A 18 9.79 3.29 -12.26
C ASP A 18 8.39 3.10 -11.68
N HIS A 19 7.91 4.11 -10.98
CA HIS A 19 6.63 4.07 -10.26
C HIS A 19 5.45 3.73 -11.19
N ASN A 20 5.37 4.38 -12.33
CA ASN A 20 4.27 4.15 -13.28
C ASN A 20 4.36 2.78 -13.93
N LEU A 21 5.55 2.38 -14.34
CA LEU A 21 5.77 1.06 -14.93
C LEU A 21 5.41 -0.05 -13.96
N PHE A 22 5.84 0.07 -12.71
CA PHE A 22 5.52 -0.91 -11.67
C PHE A 22 4.01 -1.04 -11.46
N GLN A 23 3.31 0.09 -11.36
CA GLN A 23 1.85 0.10 -11.21
C GLN A 23 1.16 -0.56 -12.41
N ASP A 24 1.56 -0.22 -13.63
CA ASP A 24 0.97 -0.79 -14.84
C ASP A 24 1.14 -2.31 -14.90
N LEU A 25 2.33 -2.80 -14.58
CA LEU A 25 2.63 -4.23 -14.58
C LEU A 25 1.87 -4.96 -13.46
N LEU A 26 1.74 -4.36 -12.28
CA LEU A 26 0.96 -4.94 -11.20
C LEU A 26 -0.53 -5.00 -11.54
N VAL A 27 -1.07 -3.97 -12.15
CA VAL A 27 -2.46 -3.97 -12.63
C VAL A 27 -2.67 -5.10 -13.66
N ASN A 28 -1.75 -5.26 -14.61
CA ASN A 28 -1.83 -6.34 -15.60
C ASN A 28 -1.77 -7.71 -14.93
N PHE A 29 -0.86 -7.90 -13.97
CA PHE A 29 -0.78 -9.14 -13.20
C PHE A 29 -2.08 -9.45 -12.46
N LEU A 30 -2.69 -8.46 -11.83
CA LEU A 30 -3.97 -8.63 -11.13
C LEU A 30 -5.08 -9.02 -12.11
N ARG A 31 -5.15 -8.37 -13.27
CA ARG A 31 -6.15 -8.68 -14.31
C ARG A 31 -5.97 -10.10 -14.84
N GLU A 32 -4.75 -10.55 -15.04
CA GLU A 32 -4.44 -11.93 -15.46
C GLU A 32 -4.84 -12.97 -14.41
N ASN A 33 -4.97 -12.56 -13.15
CA ASN A 33 -5.41 -13.39 -12.04
C ASN A 33 -6.89 -13.16 -11.65
N ASN A 34 -7.69 -12.70 -12.60
CA ASN A 34 -9.14 -12.52 -12.47
C ASN A 34 -9.58 -11.42 -11.48
N TRP A 35 -8.75 -10.42 -11.29
CA TRP A 35 -9.11 -9.20 -10.58
C TRP A 35 -9.46 -8.09 -11.56
N ASP A 36 -10.49 -7.33 -11.27
CA ASP A 36 -10.84 -6.11 -11.98
C ASP A 36 -10.08 -4.95 -11.33
N ALA A 37 -8.93 -4.59 -11.89
CA ALA A 37 -7.96 -3.68 -11.29
C ALA A 37 -7.91 -2.33 -12.00
N TYR A 38 -7.76 -1.27 -11.21
CA TYR A 38 -7.74 0.13 -11.67
C TYR A 38 -6.61 0.88 -10.99
N LYS A 39 -5.95 1.76 -11.75
CA LYS A 39 -4.96 2.71 -11.24
C LYS A 39 -5.64 4.01 -10.81
N GLU A 40 -5.03 4.69 -9.83
CA GLU A 40 -5.42 6.04 -9.41
C GLU A 40 -6.93 6.16 -9.14
N TYR A 41 -7.42 5.24 -8.34
CA TYR A 41 -8.83 5.16 -7.98
C TYR A 41 -9.18 6.21 -6.93
N GLU A 42 -10.15 7.07 -7.21
CA GLU A 42 -10.58 8.12 -6.27
C GLU A 42 -11.20 7.53 -5.00
N LEU A 43 -10.69 7.95 -3.85
CA LEU A 43 -11.18 7.55 -2.55
C LEU A 43 -12.26 8.53 -2.09
N GLU A 44 -13.52 8.09 -2.07
CA GLU A 44 -14.64 8.93 -1.68
C GLU A 44 -14.50 9.46 -0.23
N ASN A 45 -14.87 10.73 -0.04
CA ASN A 45 -14.87 11.39 1.28
C ASN A 45 -13.50 11.44 1.98
N TYR A 46 -12.40 11.25 1.26
CA TYR A 46 -11.06 11.33 1.82
C TYR A 46 -10.77 12.70 2.44
N TYR A 47 -11.35 13.76 1.91
CA TYR A 47 -11.26 15.11 2.46
C TYR A 47 -11.75 15.21 3.91
N LYS A 48 -12.69 14.36 4.33
CA LYS A 48 -13.16 14.31 5.73
C LYS A 48 -12.07 13.83 6.67
N LEU A 49 -11.21 12.95 6.18
CA LEU A 49 -10.05 12.48 6.93
C LEU A 49 -8.98 13.58 7.00
N SER A 50 -8.80 14.34 5.92
CA SER A 50 -7.80 15.40 5.86
C SER A 50 -8.03 16.50 6.89
N THR A 51 -9.26 16.68 7.38
CA THR A 51 -9.56 17.62 8.45
C THR A 51 -9.02 17.20 9.82
N GLN A 52 -8.72 15.91 9.98
CA GLN A 52 -8.19 15.36 11.23
C GLN A 52 -6.66 15.45 11.31
N THR A 53 -6.00 15.57 10.15
CA THR A 53 -4.54 15.69 10.09
C THR A 53 -4.16 16.79 9.11
N GLU A 54 -3.46 17.81 9.58
CA GLU A 54 -3.05 18.94 8.74
C GLU A 54 -2.12 18.53 7.59
N LYS A 55 -1.38 17.42 7.75
CA LYS A 55 -0.42 16.95 6.76
C LYS A 55 -1.02 16.52 5.43
N ILE A 56 -2.31 16.15 5.43
CA ILE A 56 -3.03 15.71 4.23
C ILE A 56 -4.21 16.61 3.90
N LYS A 57 -4.27 17.75 4.57
CA LYS A 57 -5.30 18.77 4.33
C LYS A 57 -5.24 19.23 2.86
N ASP A 58 -6.40 19.36 2.25
CA ASP A 58 -6.56 19.82 0.87
C ASP A 58 -6.05 18.84 -0.21
N GLN A 59 -5.68 17.60 0.16
CA GLN A 59 -5.32 16.59 -0.83
C GLN A 59 -6.53 15.79 -1.29
N VAL A 60 -6.62 15.59 -2.59
CA VAL A 60 -7.57 14.64 -3.18
C VAL A 60 -7.02 13.22 -2.95
N GLY A 61 -7.82 12.35 -2.35
CA GLY A 61 -7.40 10.99 -2.06
C GLY A 61 -7.54 10.07 -3.26
N PHE A 62 -6.43 9.76 -3.93
CA PHE A 62 -6.37 8.71 -4.94
C PHE A 62 -5.56 7.54 -4.39
N ILE A 63 -6.11 6.34 -4.55
CA ILE A 63 -5.41 5.10 -4.27
C ILE A 63 -4.63 4.70 -5.52
N ASP A 64 -3.40 4.25 -5.34
CA ASP A 64 -2.57 3.84 -6.47
C ASP A 64 -3.21 2.71 -7.26
N ILE A 65 -3.68 1.65 -6.61
CA ILE A 65 -4.35 0.52 -7.25
C ILE A 65 -5.49 0.03 -6.36
N VAL A 66 -6.65 -0.18 -7.00
CA VAL A 66 -7.79 -0.88 -6.39
C VAL A 66 -8.16 -2.05 -7.29
N ALA A 67 -8.44 -3.19 -6.70
CA ALA A 67 -8.86 -4.38 -7.42
C ALA A 67 -10.09 -5.02 -6.77
N PHE A 68 -11.02 -5.42 -7.61
CA PHE A 68 -12.27 -6.10 -7.22
C PHE A 68 -12.29 -7.49 -7.84
N GLY A 69 -12.68 -8.48 -7.08
CA GLY A 69 -12.79 -9.85 -7.58
C GLY A 69 -12.97 -10.84 -6.45
N HIS A 70 -13.43 -12.03 -6.78
CA HIS A 70 -13.60 -13.10 -5.78
C HIS A 70 -14.45 -12.68 -4.58
N ASN A 71 -15.42 -11.78 -4.78
CA ASN A 71 -16.24 -11.13 -3.74
C ASN A 71 -15.41 -10.34 -2.71
N LYS A 72 -14.24 -9.85 -3.11
CA LYS A 72 -13.30 -9.12 -2.25
C LYS A 72 -12.77 -7.87 -2.93
N LYS A 73 -12.23 -6.97 -2.12
CA LYS A 73 -11.59 -5.74 -2.56
C LYS A 73 -10.17 -5.69 -2.02
N ILE A 74 -9.23 -5.36 -2.89
CA ILE A 74 -7.83 -5.10 -2.55
C ILE A 74 -7.56 -3.62 -2.75
N VAL A 75 -6.84 -3.00 -1.82
CA VAL A 75 -6.33 -1.63 -1.94
C VAL A 75 -4.82 -1.67 -1.76
N ILE A 76 -4.10 -1.07 -2.70
CA ILE A 76 -2.64 -1.08 -2.73
C ILE A 76 -2.11 0.35 -2.84
N GLU A 77 -1.17 0.70 -1.98
CA GLU A 77 -0.34 1.90 -2.10
C GLU A 77 1.11 1.49 -2.34
N TYR A 78 1.76 2.12 -3.30
CA TYR A 78 3.16 1.91 -3.61
C TYR A 78 3.96 3.20 -3.46
N ASP A 79 4.96 3.16 -2.61
CA ASP A 79 5.89 4.27 -2.42
C ASP A 79 7.31 3.86 -2.83
N ASN A 80 7.94 4.65 -3.68
CA ASN A 80 9.34 4.46 -4.06
C ASN A 80 10.27 4.97 -2.95
N THR A 81 10.14 4.37 -1.78
CA THR A 81 10.84 4.73 -0.53
C THR A 81 11.18 3.48 0.26
N THR A 82 11.89 3.62 1.37
CA THR A 82 12.16 2.51 2.29
C THR A 82 11.02 2.29 3.29
N ILE A 83 10.27 3.34 3.58
CA ILE A 83 9.16 3.33 4.54
C ILE A 83 7.96 4.03 3.90
N LEU A 84 6.77 3.47 4.08
CA LEU A 84 5.54 4.07 3.58
C LEU A 84 5.40 5.53 4.02
N LYS A 85 4.98 6.37 3.10
CA LYS A 85 4.64 7.76 3.39
C LYS A 85 3.42 7.84 4.30
N PHE A 86 3.37 8.89 5.09
CA PHE A 86 2.23 9.14 5.98
C PHE A 86 0.90 9.16 5.22
N ALA A 87 0.84 9.85 4.09
CA ALA A 87 -0.38 9.92 3.27
C ALA A 87 -0.82 8.54 2.75
N SER A 88 0.12 7.69 2.35
CA SER A 88 -0.18 6.32 1.90
C SER A 88 -0.76 5.47 3.03
N ILE A 89 -0.19 5.56 4.22
CA ILE A 89 -0.71 4.86 5.40
C ILE A 89 -2.13 5.34 5.71
N CYS A 90 -2.37 6.65 5.70
CA CYS A 90 -3.70 7.22 5.94
C CYS A 90 -4.73 6.70 4.94
N LYS A 91 -4.39 6.65 3.65
CA LYS A 91 -5.27 6.13 2.61
C LYS A 91 -5.60 4.65 2.83
N LEU A 92 -4.61 3.83 3.17
CA LEU A 92 -4.83 2.43 3.50
C LEU A 92 -5.76 2.27 4.72
N LEU A 93 -5.46 2.97 5.80
CA LEU A 93 -6.25 2.89 7.04
C LEU A 93 -7.69 3.40 6.87
N TYR A 94 -7.87 4.41 6.03
CA TYR A 94 -9.20 4.93 5.71
C TYR A 94 -10.01 3.99 4.83
N SER A 95 -9.35 3.20 4.00
CA SER A 95 -10.00 2.33 3.02
C SER A 95 -10.77 1.20 3.69
N ASN A 96 -11.97 0.92 3.19
CA ASN A 96 -12.74 -0.25 3.57
C ASN A 96 -12.54 -1.34 2.52
N ALA A 97 -11.61 -2.25 2.78
CA ALA A 97 -11.25 -3.32 1.87
C ALA A 97 -10.89 -4.59 2.64
N ASN A 98 -11.01 -5.72 1.96
CA ASN A 98 -10.65 -7.02 2.56
C ASN A 98 -9.13 -7.15 2.74
N PHE A 99 -8.37 -6.55 1.82
CA PHE A 99 -6.91 -6.59 1.85
C PHE A 99 -6.34 -5.20 1.64
N LEU A 100 -5.51 -4.77 2.57
CA LEU A 100 -4.77 -3.51 2.53
C LEU A 100 -3.30 -3.85 2.37
N ILE A 101 -2.68 -3.35 1.31
CA ILE A 101 -1.29 -3.67 0.97
C ILE A 101 -0.49 -2.39 0.79
N GLY A 102 0.58 -2.26 1.55
CA GLY A 102 1.59 -1.23 1.36
C GLY A 102 2.84 -1.84 0.76
N ILE A 103 3.30 -1.28 -0.34
CA ILE A 103 4.51 -1.75 -1.02
C ILE A 103 5.54 -0.64 -0.98
N VAL A 104 6.74 -0.96 -0.54
CA VAL A 104 7.88 -0.04 -0.58
C VAL A 104 9.03 -0.67 -1.33
N HIS A 105 9.83 0.17 -1.93
CA HIS A 105 11.01 -0.25 -2.68
C HIS A 105 12.02 -1.00 -1.80
N GLY A 106 12.28 -0.48 -0.61
CA GLY A 106 13.34 -0.98 0.25
C GLY A 106 14.71 -0.39 -0.09
N LYS A 107 15.74 -0.93 0.54
CA LYS A 107 17.11 -0.52 0.28
C LYS A 107 18.06 -1.64 0.66
N ARG A 108 18.97 -1.99 -0.27
CA ARG A 108 20.01 -2.99 -0.03
C ARG A 108 20.83 -2.63 1.21
N GLY A 109 21.09 -3.61 2.06
CA GLY A 109 21.86 -3.43 3.29
C GLY A 109 21.09 -2.85 4.47
N LYS A 110 19.85 -2.37 4.27
CA LYS A 110 18.98 -1.93 5.35
C LYS A 110 18.32 -3.15 6.01
N LEU A 111 18.49 -3.25 7.32
CA LEU A 111 17.82 -4.25 8.15
C LEU A 111 16.57 -3.63 8.79
N PHE A 112 15.65 -4.43 9.26
CA PHE A 112 14.51 -4.01 10.07
C PHE A 112 13.49 -3.10 9.36
N LEU A 113 13.45 -3.05 8.02
CA LEU A 113 12.47 -2.22 7.31
C LEU A 113 11.03 -2.68 7.54
N GLY A 114 10.81 -3.97 7.72
CA GLY A 114 9.50 -4.48 8.13
C GLY A 114 9.08 -3.92 9.47
N PHE A 115 9.95 -3.96 10.46
CA PHE A 115 9.71 -3.41 11.79
C PHE A 115 9.50 -1.89 11.76
N GLU A 116 10.35 -1.16 11.05
CA GLU A 116 10.24 0.31 10.94
C GLU A 116 8.91 0.73 10.28
N ASN A 117 8.48 0.05 9.23
CA ASN A 117 7.17 0.27 8.62
C ASN A 117 6.04 -0.06 9.59
N SER A 118 6.14 -1.18 10.32
CA SER A 118 5.15 -1.57 11.32
C SER A 118 4.99 -0.51 12.40
N VAL A 119 6.09 0.02 12.93
CA VAL A 119 6.08 1.08 13.96
C VAL A 119 5.37 2.34 13.43
N LYS A 120 5.70 2.77 12.22
CA LYS A 120 5.09 3.95 11.63
C LYS A 120 3.59 3.76 11.37
N ILE A 121 3.19 2.59 10.88
CA ILE A 121 1.77 2.28 10.65
C ILE A 121 0.99 2.30 11.95
N LYS A 122 1.49 1.66 12.99
CA LYS A 122 0.83 1.63 14.30
C LYS A 122 0.70 3.02 14.92
N LYS A 123 1.75 3.84 14.81
CA LYS A 123 1.72 5.23 15.28
C LYS A 123 0.68 6.05 14.51
N THR A 124 0.66 5.94 13.19
CA THR A 124 -0.31 6.65 12.34
C THR A 124 -1.74 6.20 12.65
N ALA A 125 -1.96 4.90 12.80
CA ALA A 125 -3.28 4.35 13.17
C ALA A 125 -3.77 4.92 14.49
N LYS A 126 -2.90 5.02 15.48
CA LYS A 126 -3.23 5.63 16.78
C LYS A 126 -3.62 7.10 16.63
N GLU A 127 -2.86 7.87 15.86
CA GLU A 127 -3.14 9.28 15.59
C GLU A 127 -4.50 9.47 14.89
N MET A 128 -4.90 8.54 14.03
CA MET A 128 -6.16 8.58 13.30
C MET A 128 -7.33 7.98 14.06
N GLY A 129 -7.09 7.30 15.17
CA GLY A 129 -8.12 6.52 15.86
C GLY A 129 -8.57 5.28 15.08
N ALA A 130 -7.75 4.78 14.16
CA ALA A 130 -8.05 3.59 13.39
C ALA A 130 -7.73 2.33 14.20
N THR A 131 -8.65 1.37 14.21
CA THR A 131 -8.51 0.08 14.90
C THR A 131 -9.03 -1.04 14.00
N ASP A 132 -8.67 -2.27 14.35
CA ASP A 132 -9.16 -3.47 13.67
C ASP A 132 -8.83 -3.51 12.17
N LYS A 133 -7.67 -2.99 11.81
CA LYS A 133 -7.14 -3.07 10.45
C LYS A 133 -5.91 -3.96 10.41
N VAL A 134 -5.72 -4.62 9.28
CA VAL A 134 -4.52 -5.42 9.00
C VAL A 134 -3.94 -4.96 7.67
N ILE A 135 -2.68 -4.59 7.68
CA ILE A 135 -1.98 -4.14 6.48
C ILE A 135 -0.83 -5.12 6.21
N LEU A 136 -0.76 -5.61 4.98
CA LEU A 136 0.40 -6.36 4.51
C LEU A 136 1.44 -5.38 3.99
N ILE A 137 2.61 -5.37 4.58
CA ILE A 137 3.76 -4.60 4.09
C ILE A 137 4.66 -5.51 3.28
N ILE A 138 4.98 -5.08 2.07
CA ILE A 138 5.92 -5.73 1.17
C ILE A 138 7.11 -4.79 0.94
N VAL A 139 8.31 -5.23 1.31
CA VAL A 139 9.55 -4.50 1.07
C VAL A 139 10.32 -5.25 -0.02
N MET A 140 10.31 -4.71 -1.23
CA MET A 140 10.66 -5.48 -2.42
C MET A 140 12.12 -5.87 -2.48
N GLU A 141 13.04 -4.91 -2.35
CA GLU A 141 14.47 -5.19 -2.47
C GLU A 141 14.98 -6.12 -1.36
N ASN A 142 14.43 -6.01 -0.18
CA ASN A 142 14.81 -6.83 0.99
C ASN A 142 14.02 -8.13 1.08
N LYS A 143 13.06 -8.35 0.19
CA LYS A 143 12.18 -9.54 0.15
C LYS A 143 11.54 -9.84 1.51
N ILE A 144 11.00 -8.80 2.13
CA ILE A 144 10.30 -8.87 3.39
C ILE A 144 8.80 -8.72 3.13
N ALA A 145 8.00 -9.55 3.78
CA ALA A 145 6.55 -9.38 3.82
C ALA A 145 6.09 -9.57 5.27
N GLU A 146 5.34 -8.61 5.78
CA GLU A 146 4.94 -8.61 7.18
C GLU A 146 3.49 -8.11 7.33
N TRP A 147 2.70 -8.80 8.13
CA TRP A 147 1.35 -8.40 8.49
C TRP A 147 1.39 -7.50 9.70
N VAL A 148 0.82 -6.31 9.56
CA VAL A 148 0.76 -5.31 10.62
C VAL A 148 -0.69 -5.19 11.12
N HIS A 149 -0.90 -5.52 12.38
CA HIS A 149 -2.21 -5.42 13.05
C HIS A 149 -2.27 -4.12 13.86
N VAL A 150 -3.33 -3.35 13.64
CA VAL A 150 -3.55 -2.09 14.36
C VAL A 150 -4.85 -2.11 15.14
#